data_93841e5c19515e4e151bba0536e944cd
#
_entry.id   93841e5c19515e4e151bba0536e944cd
#
_cell.length_a   1.000
_cell.length_b   1.000
_cell.length_c   1.000
_cell.angle_alpha   90.00
_cell.angle_beta   90.00
_cell.angle_gamma   90.00
#
_symmetry.space_group_name_H-M   'P 1'
#
loop_
_entity.id
_entity.type
_entity.pdbx_description
1 polymer ?
#
loop_
_entity_poly.entity_id
_entity_poly.type
_entity_poly.pdbx_seq_one_letter_code
_entity_poly.pdbx_strand_id
1 'polypeptide(L)'
;MTTLLSPQRERWLLFTLAGIQFTSVLDFMIMMPLGPQLTQLFGISAGEFGLLVSAYTFSAGLSGLLATTYIDRFGRKRMMLTLYPLFGVAALACSLAPSYGWLILARVASGFFGGVLMAISQTIVAEVVPFDRRGRAMSVVMTSFSVATVAGVPLALFLVSHFNWHAPFMAIAGMVGLLVVVALKTLPSLKGHLQAHAAGDATLSFLANLRLVLIDPNHLKAFAMSVCMVFAGFAVVPYIALYLQANAGFKTEEIPYVYLYGGICTLISARFIGLWSDRAGKALVFRRLALLMPLPLLAMTLSAGLPQWAILAISSVLFVVMSGRMIPGMALIGASADPRRRGSFMTLNSAVQSLSMGLAAWIGGQILGRDDAGNLTLYWAAALIGGGASLLSFVLASKLRLHGEARTT
;
A
#
# COMPACT_ATOMS: atom_id res chain seq x y z
N MET A 1 -25.89 -3.48 -21.11
CA MET A 1 -26.66 -2.48 -20.34
C MET A 1 -26.16 -2.51 -18.90
N THR A 2 -25.40 -1.50 -18.48
CA THR A 2 -25.01 -1.32 -17.08
C THR A 2 -26.26 -1.00 -16.29
N THR A 3 -26.69 -1.92 -15.41
CA THR A 3 -27.80 -1.66 -14.47
C THR A 3 -27.33 -0.55 -13.53
N LEU A 4 -27.78 0.68 -13.79
CA LEU A 4 -27.52 1.82 -12.94
C LEU A 4 -28.13 1.53 -11.56
N LEU A 5 -27.28 1.41 -10.56
CA LEU A 5 -27.74 1.30 -9.17
C LEU A 5 -28.39 2.62 -8.74
N SER A 6 -29.39 2.55 -7.86
CA SER A 6 -29.88 3.76 -7.23
C SER A 6 -28.75 4.46 -6.46
N PRO A 7 -28.74 5.80 -6.35
CA PRO A 7 -27.68 6.55 -5.67
C PRO A 7 -27.40 6.06 -4.24
N GLN A 8 -28.43 5.62 -3.55
CA GLN A 8 -28.29 5.07 -2.19
C GLN A 8 -27.59 3.71 -2.19
N ARG A 9 -27.91 2.81 -3.11
CA ARG A 9 -27.25 1.51 -3.26
C ARG A 9 -25.80 1.66 -3.70
N GLU A 10 -25.52 2.60 -4.60
CA GLU A 10 -24.16 2.93 -5.03
C GLU A 10 -23.31 3.42 -3.83
N ARG A 11 -23.84 4.29 -2.97
CA ARG A 11 -23.15 4.75 -1.76
C ARG A 11 -22.83 3.60 -0.81
N TRP A 12 -23.79 2.74 -0.50
CA TRP A 12 -23.59 1.57 0.36
C TRP A 12 -22.54 0.61 -0.21
N LEU A 13 -22.57 0.39 -1.52
CA LEU A 13 -21.55 -0.40 -2.19
C LEU A 13 -20.15 0.20 -2.02
N LEU A 14 -19.98 1.51 -2.29
CA LEU A 14 -18.69 2.19 -2.14
C LEU A 14 -18.19 2.18 -0.70
N PHE A 15 -19.05 2.38 0.29
CA PHE A 15 -18.67 2.26 1.71
C PHE A 15 -18.27 0.84 2.08
N THR A 16 -18.96 -0.18 1.56
CA THR A 16 -18.57 -1.57 1.78
C THR A 16 -17.20 -1.87 1.19
N LEU A 17 -16.94 -1.44 -0.06
CA LEU A 17 -15.63 -1.61 -0.70
C LEU A 17 -14.53 -0.82 0.02
N ALA A 18 -14.83 0.38 0.50
CA ALA A 18 -13.90 1.16 1.32
C ALA A 18 -13.59 0.48 2.65
N GLY A 19 -14.58 -0.14 3.30
CA GLY A 19 -14.39 -0.94 4.52
C GLY A 19 -13.51 -2.16 4.29
N ILE A 20 -13.74 -2.90 3.20
CA ILE A 20 -12.90 -4.05 2.79
C ILE A 20 -11.46 -3.59 2.55
N GLN A 21 -11.29 -2.48 1.83
CA GLN A 21 -9.97 -1.89 1.58
C GLN A 21 -9.28 -1.43 2.87
N PHE A 22 -10.05 -0.80 3.78
CA PHE A 22 -9.57 -0.35 5.08
C PHE A 22 -8.97 -1.50 5.90
N THR A 23 -9.70 -2.63 6.03
CA THR A 23 -9.22 -3.78 6.80
C THR A 23 -7.96 -4.38 6.19
N SER A 24 -7.86 -4.46 4.85
CA SER A 24 -6.68 -4.99 4.15
C SER A 24 -5.46 -4.07 4.32
N VAL A 25 -5.66 -2.76 4.24
CA VAL A 25 -4.59 -1.77 4.44
C VAL A 25 -4.14 -1.75 5.89
N LEU A 26 -5.08 -1.80 6.84
CA LEU A 26 -4.77 -1.81 8.27
C LEU A 26 -3.98 -3.05 8.66
N ASP A 27 -4.39 -4.25 8.19
CA ASP A 27 -3.67 -5.51 8.41
C ASP A 27 -2.22 -5.45 7.90
N PHE A 28 -2.01 -4.83 6.75
CA PHE A 28 -0.66 -4.60 6.23
C PHE A 28 0.13 -3.61 7.09
N MET A 29 -0.45 -2.46 7.43
CA MET A 29 0.27 -1.36 8.07
C MET A 29 0.59 -1.63 9.53
N ILE A 30 -0.26 -2.35 10.27
CA ILE A 30 -0.08 -2.58 11.70
C ILE A 30 1.16 -3.42 12.01
N MET A 31 1.63 -4.22 11.07
CA MET A 31 2.82 -5.03 11.25
C MET A 31 4.06 -4.20 11.56
N MET A 32 4.20 -3.02 10.93
CA MET A 32 5.40 -2.18 11.06
C MET A 32 5.60 -1.65 12.49
N PRO A 33 4.61 -1.00 13.14
CA PRO A 33 4.78 -0.54 14.51
C PRO A 33 4.81 -1.66 15.56
N LEU A 34 4.39 -2.88 15.22
CA LEU A 34 4.52 -4.08 16.09
C LEU A 34 5.93 -4.65 16.09
N GLY A 35 6.82 -4.17 15.23
CA GLY A 35 8.19 -4.67 15.09
C GLY A 35 8.92 -4.92 16.39
N PRO A 36 9.00 -3.95 17.34
CA PRO A 36 9.70 -4.13 18.61
C PRO A 36 9.17 -5.30 19.43
N GLN A 37 7.85 -5.44 19.55
CA GLN A 37 7.23 -6.51 20.33
C GLN A 37 7.44 -7.88 19.69
N LEU A 38 7.29 -7.96 18.36
CA LEU A 38 7.44 -9.22 17.62
C LEU A 38 8.91 -9.69 17.59
N THR A 39 9.87 -8.77 17.46
CA THR A 39 11.29 -9.13 17.50
C THR A 39 11.72 -9.62 18.86
N GLN A 40 11.20 -9.06 19.95
CA GLN A 40 11.43 -9.54 21.31
C GLN A 40 10.74 -10.90 21.58
N LEU A 41 9.46 -11.00 21.20
CA LEU A 41 8.64 -12.18 21.47
C LEU A 41 9.18 -13.44 20.79
N PHE A 42 9.56 -13.32 19.51
CA PHE A 42 10.03 -14.44 18.71
C PHE A 42 11.55 -14.57 18.66
N GLY A 43 12.30 -13.65 19.28
CA GLY A 43 13.76 -13.65 19.26
C GLY A 43 14.35 -13.48 17.86
N ILE A 44 13.67 -12.73 16.99
CA ILE A 44 14.02 -12.58 15.57
C ILE A 44 14.85 -11.32 15.31
N SER A 45 15.71 -11.41 14.30
CA SER A 45 16.51 -10.30 13.79
C SER A 45 15.66 -9.26 13.01
N ALA A 46 16.26 -8.09 12.73
CA ALA A 46 15.63 -7.08 11.86
C ALA A 46 15.41 -7.63 10.44
N GLY A 47 16.31 -8.49 9.94
CA GLY A 47 16.18 -9.14 8.64
C GLY A 47 14.99 -10.10 8.58
N GLU A 48 14.77 -10.91 9.62
CA GLU A 48 13.61 -11.79 9.75
C GLU A 48 12.31 -10.99 9.90
N PHE A 49 12.34 -9.87 10.64
CA PHE A 49 11.19 -8.97 10.69
C PHE A 49 10.89 -8.34 9.32
N GLY A 50 11.92 -7.94 8.56
CA GLY A 50 11.78 -7.48 7.18
C GLY A 50 11.13 -8.53 6.28
N LEU A 51 11.49 -9.81 6.44
CA LEU A 51 10.85 -10.92 5.72
C LEU A 51 9.36 -11.06 6.11
N LEU A 52 9.01 -10.88 7.37
CA LEU A 52 7.63 -10.92 7.86
C LEU A 52 6.75 -9.83 7.22
N VAL A 53 7.27 -8.60 7.09
CA VAL A 53 6.60 -7.50 6.38
C VAL A 53 6.50 -7.80 4.89
N SER A 54 7.57 -8.34 4.30
CA SER A 54 7.67 -8.65 2.87
C SER A 54 6.78 -9.79 2.45
N ALA A 55 6.56 -10.78 3.30
CA ALA A 55 5.73 -11.96 3.03
C ALA A 55 4.32 -11.57 2.55
N TYR A 56 3.71 -10.57 3.21
CA TYR A 56 2.42 -10.04 2.79
C TYR A 56 2.49 -9.39 1.41
N THR A 57 3.44 -8.48 1.18
CA THR A 57 3.49 -7.69 -0.04
C THR A 57 3.92 -8.50 -1.25
N PHE A 58 4.82 -9.46 -1.09
CA PHE A 58 5.17 -10.41 -2.16
C PHE A 58 3.96 -11.26 -2.55
N SER A 59 3.28 -11.81 -1.56
CA SER A 59 2.08 -12.61 -1.81
C SER A 59 0.95 -11.79 -2.43
N ALA A 60 0.72 -10.56 -1.99
CA ALA A 60 -0.27 -9.65 -2.55
C ALA A 60 0.06 -9.24 -4.00
N GLY A 61 1.33 -8.96 -4.30
CA GLY A 61 1.77 -8.64 -5.65
C GLY A 61 1.57 -9.81 -6.61
N LEU A 62 2.00 -11.00 -6.20
CA LEU A 62 1.86 -12.21 -7.00
C LEU A 62 0.39 -12.59 -7.19
N SER A 63 -0.40 -12.60 -6.14
CA SER A 63 -1.82 -12.96 -6.20
C SER A 63 -2.64 -11.95 -7.01
N GLY A 64 -2.37 -10.65 -6.88
CA GLY A 64 -3.00 -9.60 -7.67
C GLY A 64 -2.69 -9.75 -9.17
N LEU A 65 -1.46 -10.13 -9.53
CA LEU A 65 -1.09 -10.44 -10.91
C LEU A 65 -1.79 -11.70 -11.42
N LEU A 66 -1.77 -12.78 -10.65
CA LEU A 66 -2.46 -14.03 -11.01
C LEU A 66 -3.98 -13.83 -11.09
N ALA A 67 -4.57 -12.99 -10.26
CA ALA A 67 -6.00 -12.70 -10.29
C ALA A 67 -6.48 -12.24 -11.67
N THR A 68 -5.65 -11.50 -12.41
CA THR A 68 -6.01 -11.01 -13.75
C THR A 68 -6.25 -12.12 -14.77
N THR A 69 -5.74 -13.35 -14.53
CA THR A 69 -5.91 -14.50 -15.44
C THR A 69 -7.22 -15.24 -15.20
N TYR A 70 -7.79 -15.16 -13.99
CA TYR A 70 -8.98 -15.95 -13.62
C TYR A 70 -10.14 -15.12 -13.08
N ILE A 71 -9.92 -13.86 -12.71
CA ILE A 71 -10.94 -13.00 -12.08
C ILE A 71 -12.18 -12.84 -12.95
N ASP A 72 -12.04 -12.90 -14.28
CA ASP A 72 -13.12 -12.76 -15.25
C ASP A 72 -13.95 -14.05 -15.45
N ARG A 73 -13.45 -15.17 -14.91
CA ARG A 73 -14.16 -16.46 -15.00
C ARG A 73 -15.22 -16.65 -13.90
N PHE A 74 -15.20 -15.80 -12.88
CA PHE A 74 -16.07 -15.91 -11.72
C PHE A 74 -16.91 -14.64 -11.52
N GLY A 75 -18.12 -14.79 -11.00
CA GLY A 75 -18.97 -13.66 -10.62
C GLY A 75 -18.33 -12.85 -9.47
N ARG A 76 -18.19 -11.53 -9.65
CA ARG A 76 -17.51 -10.61 -8.71
C ARG A 76 -17.98 -10.74 -7.27
N LYS A 77 -19.32 -10.78 -7.07
CA LYS A 77 -19.93 -10.95 -5.75
C LYS A 77 -19.49 -12.25 -5.09
N ARG A 78 -19.60 -13.39 -5.81
CA ARG A 78 -19.24 -14.70 -5.27
C ARG A 78 -17.77 -14.73 -4.86
N MET A 79 -16.89 -14.22 -5.72
CA MET A 79 -15.46 -14.19 -5.48
C MET A 79 -15.13 -13.35 -4.25
N MET A 80 -15.70 -12.14 -4.12
CA MET A 80 -15.49 -11.29 -2.95
C MET A 80 -15.99 -11.95 -1.66
N LEU A 81 -17.20 -12.52 -1.68
CA LEU A 81 -17.79 -13.20 -0.51
C LEU A 81 -17.10 -14.52 -0.14
N THR A 82 -16.28 -15.10 -1.02
CA THR A 82 -15.43 -16.25 -0.71
C THR A 82 -14.08 -15.82 -0.14
N LEU A 83 -13.42 -14.86 -0.80
CA LEU A 83 -12.04 -14.47 -0.46
C LEU A 83 -11.98 -13.57 0.79
N TYR A 84 -13.00 -12.74 1.03
CA TYR A 84 -12.97 -11.83 2.15
C TYR A 84 -13.11 -12.52 3.52
N PRO A 85 -13.97 -13.52 3.73
CA PRO A 85 -13.92 -14.34 4.94
C PRO A 85 -12.59 -15.09 5.12
N LEU A 86 -12.00 -15.60 4.03
CA LEU A 86 -10.68 -16.26 4.08
C LEU A 86 -9.57 -15.29 4.49
N PHE A 87 -9.64 -14.02 4.07
CA PHE A 87 -8.77 -12.95 4.60
C PHE A 87 -8.97 -12.77 6.11
N GLY A 88 -10.22 -12.78 6.60
CA GLY A 88 -10.52 -12.70 8.03
C GLY A 88 -9.96 -13.89 8.82
N VAL A 89 -10.05 -15.10 8.26
CA VAL A 89 -9.42 -16.32 8.85
C VAL A 89 -7.90 -16.18 8.87
N ALA A 90 -7.28 -15.64 7.82
CA ALA A 90 -5.84 -15.39 7.80
C ALA A 90 -5.42 -14.34 8.83
N ALA A 91 -6.20 -13.26 9.02
CA ALA A 91 -5.98 -12.28 10.08
C ALA A 91 -6.10 -12.92 11.48
N LEU A 92 -7.10 -13.79 11.69
CA LEU A 92 -7.24 -14.55 12.93
C LEU A 92 -6.05 -15.51 13.13
N ALA A 93 -5.56 -16.17 12.08
CA ALA A 93 -4.37 -17.01 12.12
C ALA A 93 -3.11 -16.21 12.48
N CYS A 94 -2.98 -14.95 12.04
CA CYS A 94 -1.94 -14.04 12.53
C CYS A 94 -2.07 -13.78 14.02
N SER A 95 -3.29 -13.53 14.50
CA SER A 95 -3.55 -13.33 15.93
C SER A 95 -3.20 -14.54 16.80
N LEU A 96 -3.43 -15.74 16.31
CA LEU A 96 -3.21 -16.99 17.04
C LEU A 96 -1.84 -17.62 16.78
N ALA A 97 -0.89 -16.89 16.16
CA ALA A 97 0.39 -17.43 15.74
C ALA A 97 1.26 -17.87 16.96
N PRO A 98 1.57 -19.17 17.10
CA PRO A 98 2.39 -19.69 18.19
C PRO A 98 3.89 -19.55 17.90
N SER A 99 4.28 -19.29 16.67
CA SER A 99 5.66 -19.22 16.22
C SER A 99 5.84 -18.26 15.07
N TYR A 100 7.07 -17.82 14.86
CA TYR A 100 7.45 -16.96 13.72
C TYR A 100 7.09 -17.60 12.36
N GLY A 101 7.39 -18.89 12.16
CA GLY A 101 7.06 -19.58 10.91
C GLY A 101 5.55 -19.62 10.63
N TRP A 102 4.74 -19.84 11.66
CA TRP A 102 3.29 -19.77 11.54
C TRP A 102 2.83 -18.34 11.16
N LEU A 103 3.41 -17.33 11.81
CA LEU A 103 3.08 -15.94 11.50
C LEU A 103 3.43 -15.58 10.05
N ILE A 104 4.58 -16.05 9.51
CA ILE A 104 4.92 -15.87 8.08
C ILE A 104 3.86 -16.51 7.18
N LEU A 105 3.46 -17.76 7.45
CA LEU A 105 2.44 -18.44 6.63
C LEU A 105 1.10 -17.70 6.67
N ALA A 106 0.70 -17.24 7.85
CA ALA A 106 -0.51 -16.44 8.00
C ALA A 106 -0.42 -15.09 7.22
N ARG A 107 0.76 -14.43 7.23
CA ARG A 107 1.03 -13.21 6.46
C ARG A 107 0.99 -13.45 4.95
N VAL A 108 1.54 -14.56 4.48
CA VAL A 108 1.42 -14.98 3.07
C VAL A 108 -0.04 -15.17 2.67
N ALA A 109 -0.83 -15.85 3.52
CA ALA A 109 -2.26 -16.04 3.28
C ALA A 109 -3.03 -14.72 3.28
N SER A 110 -2.80 -13.83 4.27
CA SER A 110 -3.41 -12.50 4.34
C SER A 110 -3.07 -11.67 3.08
N GLY A 111 -1.79 -11.67 2.67
CA GLY A 111 -1.35 -10.98 1.46
C GLY A 111 -1.99 -11.53 0.20
N PHE A 112 -2.08 -12.87 0.07
CA PHE A 112 -2.71 -13.53 -1.07
C PHE A 112 -4.18 -13.08 -1.22
N PHE A 113 -4.96 -13.15 -0.18
CA PHE A 113 -6.37 -12.74 -0.23
C PHE A 113 -6.50 -11.22 -0.37
N GLY A 114 -5.69 -10.43 0.35
CA GLY A 114 -5.70 -8.96 0.29
C GLY A 114 -5.39 -8.41 -1.10
N GLY A 115 -4.41 -8.97 -1.81
CA GLY A 115 -4.05 -8.56 -3.17
C GLY A 115 -5.19 -8.79 -4.18
N VAL A 116 -5.84 -9.94 -4.12
CA VAL A 116 -7.00 -10.24 -4.98
C VAL A 116 -8.19 -9.37 -4.64
N LEU A 117 -8.48 -9.14 -3.35
CA LEU A 117 -9.58 -8.30 -2.89
C LEU A 117 -9.43 -6.84 -3.37
N MET A 118 -8.21 -6.32 -3.38
CA MET A 118 -7.93 -4.99 -3.94
C MET A 118 -8.26 -4.93 -5.44
N ALA A 119 -7.83 -5.92 -6.21
CA ALA A 119 -8.11 -6.01 -7.64
C ALA A 119 -9.62 -6.11 -7.93
N ILE A 120 -10.34 -6.98 -7.20
CA ILE A 120 -11.79 -7.14 -7.35
C ILE A 120 -12.53 -5.84 -6.99
N SER A 121 -12.14 -5.15 -5.92
CA SER A 121 -12.77 -3.89 -5.51
C SER A 121 -12.68 -2.83 -6.60
N GLN A 122 -11.51 -2.67 -7.22
CA GLN A 122 -11.32 -1.74 -8.34
C GLN A 122 -12.15 -2.13 -9.57
N THR A 123 -12.22 -3.43 -9.85
CA THR A 123 -13.03 -3.96 -10.96
C THR A 123 -14.54 -3.71 -10.74
N ILE A 124 -15.05 -3.95 -9.53
CA ILE A 124 -16.46 -3.69 -9.20
C ILE A 124 -16.80 -2.20 -9.40
N VAL A 125 -15.95 -1.29 -8.93
CA VAL A 125 -16.15 0.16 -9.16
C VAL A 125 -16.18 0.49 -10.65
N ALA A 126 -15.26 -0.10 -11.43
CA ALA A 126 -15.19 0.11 -12.87
C ALA A 126 -16.40 -0.44 -13.64
N GLU A 127 -17.03 -1.52 -13.17
CA GLU A 127 -18.22 -2.13 -13.80
C GLU A 127 -19.53 -1.43 -13.42
N VAL A 128 -19.64 -0.93 -12.17
CA VAL A 128 -20.89 -0.41 -11.62
C VAL A 128 -21.04 1.10 -11.84
N VAL A 129 -19.91 1.85 -11.75
CA VAL A 129 -19.97 3.31 -11.78
C VAL A 129 -19.71 3.84 -13.21
N PRO A 130 -20.57 4.72 -13.74
CA PRO A 130 -20.39 5.37 -15.03
C PRO A 130 -19.04 6.08 -15.12
N PHE A 131 -18.47 6.14 -16.33
CA PHE A 131 -17.11 6.63 -16.58
C PHE A 131 -16.88 8.05 -16.05
N ASP A 132 -17.85 8.94 -16.22
CA ASP A 132 -17.81 10.34 -15.77
C ASP A 132 -17.68 10.52 -14.26
N ARG A 133 -18.20 9.57 -13.46
CA ARG A 133 -18.17 9.61 -11.99
C ARG A 133 -17.18 8.59 -11.36
N ARG A 134 -16.55 7.75 -12.18
CA ARG A 134 -15.66 6.67 -11.73
C ARG A 134 -14.48 7.17 -10.90
N GLY A 135 -13.89 8.30 -11.29
CA GLY A 135 -12.79 8.92 -10.54
C GLY A 135 -13.18 9.29 -9.11
N ARG A 136 -14.38 9.85 -8.92
CA ARG A 136 -14.91 10.18 -7.59
C ARG A 136 -15.19 8.92 -6.76
N ALA A 137 -15.73 7.88 -7.37
CA ALA A 137 -16.00 6.61 -6.68
C ALA A 137 -14.69 5.92 -6.24
N MET A 138 -13.68 5.90 -7.11
CA MET A 138 -12.34 5.39 -6.76
C MET A 138 -11.71 6.18 -5.61
N SER A 139 -11.87 7.51 -5.58
CA SER A 139 -11.37 8.35 -4.48
C SER A 139 -11.99 7.95 -3.13
N VAL A 140 -13.30 7.62 -3.10
CA VAL A 140 -13.95 7.15 -1.86
C VAL A 140 -13.30 5.86 -1.37
N VAL A 141 -13.05 4.89 -2.25
CA VAL A 141 -12.38 3.64 -1.88
C VAL A 141 -10.93 3.89 -1.45
N MET A 142 -10.20 4.76 -2.15
CA MET A 142 -8.81 5.10 -1.81
C MET A 142 -8.68 5.89 -0.50
N THR A 143 -9.71 6.63 -0.06
CA THR A 143 -9.72 7.32 1.23
C THR A 143 -9.53 6.35 2.40
N SER A 144 -9.89 5.08 2.25
CA SER A 144 -9.65 4.04 3.25
C SER A 144 -8.18 3.90 3.64
N PHE A 145 -7.25 4.15 2.72
CA PHE A 145 -5.81 4.16 3.03
C PHE A 145 -5.46 5.28 4.02
N SER A 146 -5.96 6.49 3.78
CA SER A 146 -5.72 7.63 4.69
C SER A 146 -6.37 7.41 6.05
N VAL A 147 -7.59 6.86 6.08
CA VAL A 147 -8.29 6.54 7.33
C VAL A 147 -7.56 5.44 8.09
N ALA A 148 -7.05 4.41 7.41
CA ALA A 148 -6.24 3.37 8.04
C ALA A 148 -4.97 3.94 8.67
N THR A 149 -4.28 4.85 7.99
CA THR A 149 -3.06 5.48 8.50
C THR A 149 -3.32 6.39 9.69
N VAL A 150 -4.35 7.27 9.60
CA VAL A 150 -4.59 8.34 10.59
C VAL A 150 -5.33 7.83 11.83
N ALA A 151 -6.29 6.95 11.65
CA ALA A 151 -7.13 6.43 12.72
C ALA A 151 -6.90 4.94 13.00
N GLY A 152 -6.76 4.13 11.94
CA GLY A 152 -6.64 2.67 12.07
C GLY A 152 -5.38 2.24 12.81
N VAL A 153 -4.21 2.73 12.39
CA VAL A 153 -2.93 2.35 13.02
C VAL A 153 -2.83 2.83 14.47
N PRO A 154 -3.13 4.10 14.82
CA PRO A 154 -3.14 4.53 16.21
C PRO A 154 -4.14 3.76 17.09
N LEU A 155 -5.35 3.48 16.59
CA LEU A 155 -6.33 2.69 17.31
C LEU A 155 -5.85 1.26 17.54
N ALA A 156 -5.24 0.64 16.54
CA ALA A 156 -4.67 -0.69 16.66
C ALA A 156 -3.52 -0.73 17.68
N LEU A 157 -2.65 0.29 17.69
CA LEU A 157 -1.59 0.41 18.70
C LEU A 157 -2.13 0.70 20.10
N PHE A 158 -3.24 1.44 20.22
CA PHE A 158 -3.95 1.57 21.47
C PHE A 158 -4.45 0.22 21.99
N LEU A 159 -4.97 -0.64 21.12
CA LEU A 159 -5.34 -2.01 21.50
C LEU A 159 -4.12 -2.83 21.94
N VAL A 160 -2.98 -2.66 21.28
CA VAL A 160 -1.73 -3.32 21.67
C VAL A 160 -1.28 -2.90 23.07
N SER A 161 -1.31 -1.60 23.38
CA SER A 161 -0.84 -1.07 24.67
C SER A 161 -1.73 -1.46 25.86
N HIS A 162 -3.04 -1.71 25.64
CA HIS A 162 -3.99 -2.04 26.69
C HIS A 162 -4.25 -3.54 26.84
N PHE A 163 -4.03 -4.30 25.78
CA PHE A 163 -4.27 -5.75 25.77
C PHE A 163 -2.98 -6.52 25.43
N ASN A 164 -2.74 -6.75 24.15
CA ASN A 164 -1.55 -7.43 23.62
C ASN A 164 -1.48 -7.29 22.09
N TRP A 165 -0.42 -7.81 21.48
CA TRP A 165 -0.20 -7.75 20.05
C TRP A 165 -1.22 -8.58 19.22
N HIS A 166 -1.95 -9.52 19.84
CA HIS A 166 -3.01 -10.31 19.20
C HIS A 166 -4.27 -9.48 18.93
N ALA A 167 -4.57 -8.51 19.82
CA ALA A 167 -5.82 -7.76 19.81
C ALA A 167 -6.12 -7.02 18.50
N PRO A 168 -5.19 -6.34 17.82
CA PRO A 168 -5.46 -5.69 16.53
C PRO A 168 -5.89 -6.68 15.46
N PHE A 169 -5.28 -7.85 15.38
CA PHE A 169 -5.64 -8.86 14.38
C PHE A 169 -7.01 -9.47 14.67
N MET A 170 -7.35 -9.70 15.96
CA MET A 170 -8.70 -10.09 16.36
C MET A 170 -9.74 -9.03 15.98
N ALA A 171 -9.43 -7.76 16.21
CA ALA A 171 -10.30 -6.65 15.84
C ALA A 171 -10.52 -6.59 14.33
N ILE A 172 -9.46 -6.78 13.53
CA ILE A 172 -9.56 -6.86 12.06
C ILE A 172 -10.44 -8.05 11.66
N ALA A 173 -10.23 -9.23 12.22
CA ALA A 173 -11.04 -10.41 11.92
C ALA A 173 -12.53 -10.21 12.29
N GLY A 174 -12.82 -9.60 13.43
CA GLY A 174 -14.17 -9.23 13.85
C GLY A 174 -14.82 -8.21 12.90
N MET A 175 -14.07 -7.19 12.47
CA MET A 175 -14.52 -6.21 11.48
C MET A 175 -14.79 -6.86 10.12
N VAL A 176 -13.95 -7.80 9.69
CA VAL A 176 -14.18 -8.60 8.48
C VAL A 176 -15.51 -9.35 8.60
N GLY A 177 -15.77 -10.03 9.71
CA GLY A 177 -17.04 -10.72 9.96
C GLY A 177 -18.26 -9.81 9.81
N LEU A 178 -18.21 -8.62 10.42
CA LEU A 178 -19.26 -7.60 10.29
C LEU A 178 -19.43 -7.15 8.84
N LEU A 179 -18.34 -6.82 8.16
CA LEU A 179 -18.38 -6.33 6.79
C LEU A 179 -18.79 -7.42 5.78
N VAL A 180 -18.58 -8.71 6.06
CA VAL A 180 -19.14 -9.83 5.27
C VAL A 180 -20.66 -9.78 5.30
N VAL A 181 -21.28 -9.58 6.48
CA VAL A 181 -22.73 -9.46 6.60
C VAL A 181 -23.26 -8.24 5.81
N VAL A 182 -22.55 -7.12 5.87
CA VAL A 182 -22.90 -5.93 5.08
C VAL A 182 -22.72 -6.19 3.59
N ALA A 183 -21.65 -6.84 3.17
CA ALA A 183 -21.34 -7.16 1.78
C ALA A 183 -22.37 -8.13 1.16
N LEU A 184 -22.91 -9.07 1.92
CA LEU A 184 -24.00 -9.95 1.47
C LEU A 184 -25.22 -9.14 0.98
N LYS A 185 -25.53 -8.03 1.66
CA LYS A 185 -26.70 -7.17 1.37
C LYS A 185 -26.40 -6.10 0.31
N THR A 186 -25.20 -5.57 0.29
CA THR A 186 -24.83 -4.39 -0.53
C THR A 186 -24.25 -4.74 -1.89
N LEU A 187 -23.53 -5.88 -2.02
CA LEU A 187 -22.91 -6.27 -3.28
C LEU A 187 -23.95 -6.76 -4.29
N PRO A 188 -24.05 -6.14 -5.48
CA PRO A 188 -24.92 -6.59 -6.54
C PRO A 188 -24.41 -7.87 -7.20
N SER A 189 -25.30 -8.61 -7.85
CA SER A 189 -24.91 -9.78 -8.65
C SER A 189 -24.32 -9.31 -9.99
N LEU A 190 -22.99 -9.21 -10.06
CA LEU A 190 -22.27 -8.79 -11.26
C LEU A 190 -21.85 -10.03 -12.06
N LYS A 191 -22.60 -10.36 -13.09
CA LYS A 191 -22.36 -11.50 -14.01
C LYS A 191 -22.32 -11.08 -15.48
N GLY A 192 -22.46 -9.79 -15.81
CA GLY A 192 -22.53 -9.29 -17.19
C GLY A 192 -21.30 -9.62 -18.03
N HIS A 193 -20.12 -9.59 -17.41
CA HIS A 193 -18.86 -9.96 -18.06
C HIS A 193 -18.80 -11.46 -18.44
N LEU A 194 -19.45 -12.35 -17.69
CA LEU A 194 -19.50 -13.79 -18.03
C LEU A 194 -20.27 -14.04 -19.33
N GLN A 195 -21.31 -13.24 -19.60
CA GLN A 195 -22.08 -13.32 -20.83
C GLN A 195 -21.31 -12.78 -22.04
N ALA A 196 -20.53 -11.69 -21.86
CA ALA A 196 -19.67 -11.13 -22.88
C ALA A 196 -18.52 -12.08 -23.26
N HIS A 197 -17.92 -12.75 -22.28
CA HIS A 197 -16.90 -13.80 -22.55
C HIS A 197 -17.47 -15.02 -23.30
N ALA A 198 -18.69 -15.41 -23.02
CA ALA A 198 -19.37 -16.50 -23.73
C ALA A 198 -19.74 -16.13 -25.18
N ALA A 199 -19.85 -14.83 -25.50
CA ALA A 199 -20.15 -14.33 -26.85
C ALA A 199 -18.95 -14.25 -27.80
N GLY A 200 -17.75 -14.68 -27.36
CA GLY A 200 -16.58 -14.85 -28.26
C GLY A 200 -15.89 -13.57 -28.69
N ASP A 201 -16.02 -12.45 -27.95
CA ASP A 201 -15.20 -11.28 -28.16
C ASP A 201 -13.72 -11.64 -27.90
N ALA A 202 -12.96 -11.79 -28.98
CA ALA A 202 -11.55 -12.15 -28.97
C ALA A 202 -10.71 -10.98 -28.42
N THR A 203 -10.75 -10.79 -27.08
CA THR A 203 -9.74 -10.00 -26.40
C THR A 203 -8.41 -10.73 -26.52
N LEU A 204 -7.36 -10.01 -26.92
CA LEU A 204 -5.99 -10.52 -26.92
C LEU A 204 -5.76 -11.27 -25.60
N SER A 205 -5.19 -12.48 -25.67
CA SER A 205 -4.83 -13.25 -24.48
C SER A 205 -4.10 -12.34 -23.48
N PHE A 206 -4.42 -12.46 -22.20
CA PHE A 206 -3.75 -11.69 -21.12
C PHE A 206 -2.22 -11.69 -21.28
N LEU A 207 -1.64 -12.86 -21.63
CA LEU A 207 -0.20 -13.01 -21.88
C LEU A 207 0.29 -12.16 -23.05
N ALA A 208 -0.49 -12.05 -24.13
CA ALA A 208 -0.14 -11.21 -25.27
C ALA A 208 -0.18 -9.70 -24.88
N ASN A 209 -1.20 -9.28 -24.13
CA ASN A 209 -1.27 -7.92 -23.61
C ASN A 209 -0.12 -7.61 -22.64
N LEU A 210 0.21 -8.56 -21.76
CA LEU A 210 1.34 -8.46 -20.83
C LEU A 210 2.66 -8.27 -21.57
N ARG A 211 2.91 -9.10 -22.58
CA ARG A 211 4.11 -9.01 -23.43
C ARG A 211 4.20 -7.63 -24.10
N LEU A 212 3.11 -7.12 -24.65
CA LEU A 212 3.07 -5.82 -25.30
C LEU A 212 3.30 -4.65 -24.33
N VAL A 213 2.86 -4.77 -23.08
CA VAL A 213 3.14 -3.78 -22.04
C VAL A 213 4.61 -3.81 -21.63
N LEU A 214 5.22 -5.01 -21.53
CA LEU A 214 6.61 -5.18 -21.11
C LEU A 214 7.64 -4.82 -22.20
N ILE A 215 7.26 -4.80 -23.47
CA ILE A 215 8.17 -4.45 -24.58
C ILE A 215 8.27 -2.92 -24.74
N ASP A 216 7.29 -2.15 -24.28
CA ASP A 216 7.31 -0.70 -24.45
C ASP A 216 8.34 -0.04 -23.53
N PRO A 217 9.38 0.64 -24.09
CA PRO A 217 10.42 1.28 -23.28
C PRO A 217 9.91 2.39 -22.36
N ASN A 218 8.78 3.04 -22.68
CA ASN A 218 8.18 4.06 -21.84
C ASN A 218 7.50 3.44 -20.62
N HIS A 219 6.82 2.30 -20.81
CA HIS A 219 6.26 1.52 -19.71
C HIS A 219 7.34 1.00 -18.77
N LEU A 220 8.47 0.52 -19.28
CA LEU A 220 9.59 0.05 -18.47
C LEU A 220 10.19 1.19 -17.62
N LYS A 221 10.32 2.40 -18.17
CA LYS A 221 10.75 3.59 -17.42
C LYS A 221 9.75 3.95 -16.32
N ALA A 222 8.45 3.84 -16.60
CA ALA A 222 7.41 4.10 -15.61
C ALA A 222 7.40 3.05 -14.48
N PHE A 223 7.62 1.77 -14.80
CA PHE A 223 7.81 0.73 -13.79
C PHE A 223 9.07 0.97 -12.95
N ALA A 224 10.19 1.30 -13.57
CA ALA A 224 11.43 1.64 -12.86
C ALA A 224 11.23 2.85 -11.93
N MET A 225 10.53 3.90 -12.39
CA MET A 225 10.17 5.03 -11.55
C MET A 225 9.28 4.61 -10.39
N SER A 226 8.29 3.73 -10.64
CA SER A 226 7.38 3.21 -9.62
C SER A 226 8.13 2.41 -8.56
N VAL A 227 9.04 1.50 -8.99
CA VAL A 227 9.93 0.75 -8.09
C VAL A 227 10.73 1.68 -7.22
N CYS A 228 11.46 2.62 -7.81
CA CYS A 228 12.31 3.56 -7.08
C CYS A 228 11.52 4.45 -6.12
N MET A 229 10.33 4.89 -6.53
CA MET A 229 9.44 5.70 -5.70
C MET A 229 8.98 4.95 -4.44
N VAL A 230 8.59 3.69 -4.57
CA VAL A 230 8.11 2.88 -3.46
C VAL A 230 9.28 2.41 -2.60
N PHE A 231 10.36 1.95 -3.22
CA PHE A 231 11.55 1.44 -2.56
C PHE A 231 12.13 2.46 -1.58
N ALA A 232 12.20 3.73 -1.97
CA ALA A 232 12.76 4.81 -1.16
C ALA A 232 12.13 4.94 0.24
N GLY A 233 10.85 4.70 0.39
CA GLY A 233 10.18 4.75 1.70
C GLY A 233 10.25 3.42 2.44
N PHE A 234 9.98 2.31 1.73
CA PHE A 234 9.82 1.00 2.37
C PHE A 234 11.13 0.34 2.81
N ALA A 235 12.29 0.85 2.40
CA ALA A 235 13.57 0.47 2.98
C ALA A 235 13.76 0.98 4.43
N VAL A 236 13.04 2.03 4.83
CA VAL A 236 13.20 2.70 6.14
C VAL A 236 11.96 2.56 7.02
N VAL A 237 10.76 2.85 6.49
CA VAL A 237 9.53 2.98 7.26
C VAL A 237 9.17 1.76 8.14
N PRO A 238 9.37 0.51 7.72
CA PRO A 238 9.07 -0.65 8.55
C PRO A 238 9.87 -0.72 9.86
N TYR A 239 11.03 -0.07 9.91
CA TYR A 239 11.97 -0.15 11.02
C TYR A 239 11.93 1.08 11.94
N ILE A 240 11.08 2.08 11.66
CA ILE A 240 10.97 3.31 12.47
C ILE A 240 10.69 2.97 13.94
N ALA A 241 9.68 2.14 14.21
CA ALA A 241 9.31 1.78 15.58
C ALA A 241 10.45 1.02 16.29
N LEU A 242 11.11 0.07 15.59
CA LEU A 242 12.26 -0.64 16.10
C LEU A 242 13.42 0.30 16.49
N TYR A 243 13.73 1.26 15.60
CA TYR A 243 14.79 2.23 15.85
C TYR A 243 14.45 3.18 16.99
N LEU A 244 13.23 3.66 17.06
CA LEU A 244 12.82 4.58 18.11
C LEU A 244 12.87 3.96 19.50
N GLN A 245 12.50 2.69 19.64
CA GLN A 245 12.61 2.00 20.93
C GLN A 245 14.06 1.64 21.25
N ALA A 246 14.83 1.13 20.29
CA ALA A 246 16.19 0.67 20.54
C ALA A 246 17.18 1.84 20.73
N ASN A 247 17.09 2.91 19.90
CA ASN A 247 18.11 3.95 19.83
C ASN A 247 17.69 5.30 20.43
N ALA A 248 16.37 5.60 20.44
CA ALA A 248 15.86 6.91 20.87
C ALA A 248 15.09 6.88 22.20
N GLY A 249 15.01 5.70 22.86
CA GLY A 249 14.41 5.55 24.16
C GLY A 249 12.89 5.71 24.22
N PHE A 250 12.19 5.61 23.07
CA PHE A 250 10.74 5.65 23.04
C PHE A 250 10.13 4.45 23.76
N LYS A 251 9.14 4.72 24.60
CA LYS A 251 8.32 3.67 25.22
C LYS A 251 7.28 3.14 24.21
N THR A 252 6.76 1.96 24.46
CA THR A 252 5.73 1.34 23.60
C THR A 252 4.48 2.24 23.45
N GLU A 253 4.10 2.94 24.54
CA GLU A 253 2.95 3.84 24.61
C GLU A 253 3.14 5.13 23.80
N GLU A 254 4.37 5.47 23.44
CA GLU A 254 4.72 6.69 22.70
C GLU A 254 4.76 6.47 21.18
N ILE A 255 4.97 5.24 20.73
CA ILE A 255 5.00 4.88 19.30
C ILE A 255 3.70 5.29 18.55
N PRO A 256 2.48 5.13 19.11
CA PRO A 256 1.25 5.58 18.46
C PRO A 256 1.27 7.03 18.03
N TYR A 257 1.91 7.92 18.80
CA TYR A 257 1.97 9.36 18.48
C TYR A 257 2.75 9.64 17.19
N VAL A 258 3.79 8.87 16.89
CA VAL A 258 4.57 8.99 15.64
C VAL A 258 3.66 8.81 14.42
N TYR A 259 2.84 7.77 14.44
CA TYR A 259 1.92 7.47 13.35
C TYR A 259 0.70 8.42 13.33
N LEU A 260 0.21 8.81 14.51
CA LEU A 260 -0.93 9.74 14.64
C LEU A 260 -0.56 11.13 14.07
N TYR A 261 0.52 11.74 14.54
CA TYR A 261 0.95 13.07 14.07
C TYR A 261 1.36 13.01 12.60
N GLY A 262 2.12 11.99 12.19
CA GLY A 262 2.48 11.77 10.80
C GLY A 262 1.27 11.58 9.89
N GLY A 263 0.27 10.81 10.34
CA GLY A 263 -0.99 10.60 9.64
C GLY A 263 -1.81 11.88 9.48
N ILE A 264 -1.99 12.65 10.55
CA ILE A 264 -2.72 13.94 10.54
C ILE A 264 -2.02 14.93 9.58
N CYS A 265 -0.70 15.10 9.70
CA CYS A 265 0.08 15.97 8.82
C CYS A 265 -0.05 15.53 7.35
N THR A 266 -0.02 14.22 7.07
CA THR A 266 -0.20 13.66 5.74
C THR A 266 -1.60 13.96 5.19
N LEU A 267 -2.65 13.81 5.99
CA LEU A 267 -4.03 14.08 5.57
C LEU A 267 -4.22 15.55 5.19
N ILE A 268 -3.70 16.45 6.02
CA ILE A 268 -3.77 17.89 5.78
C ILE A 268 -2.96 18.28 4.53
N SER A 269 -1.72 17.81 4.45
CA SER A 269 -0.79 18.17 3.36
C SER A 269 -1.21 17.58 2.01
N ALA A 270 -1.89 16.44 1.98
CA ALA A 270 -2.35 15.81 0.74
C ALA A 270 -3.21 16.75 -0.12
N ARG A 271 -4.10 17.55 0.51
CA ARG A 271 -4.92 18.55 -0.20
C ARG A 271 -4.07 19.66 -0.81
N PHE A 272 -3.11 20.18 -0.04
CA PHE A 272 -2.23 21.27 -0.51
C PHE A 272 -1.29 20.78 -1.62
N ILE A 273 -0.73 19.60 -1.46
CA ILE A 273 0.15 18.98 -2.48
C ILE A 273 -0.63 18.67 -3.75
N GLY A 274 -1.87 18.18 -3.64
CA GLY A 274 -2.76 17.99 -4.79
C GLY A 274 -2.98 19.28 -5.57
N LEU A 275 -3.41 20.34 -4.88
CA LEU A 275 -3.62 21.67 -5.49
C LEU A 275 -2.32 22.26 -6.09
N TRP A 276 -1.19 22.07 -5.39
CA TRP A 276 0.10 22.51 -5.92
C TRP A 276 0.48 21.71 -7.17
N SER A 277 0.24 20.41 -7.18
CA SER A 277 0.48 19.54 -8.33
C SER A 277 -0.37 19.92 -9.56
N ASP A 278 -1.62 20.33 -9.34
CA ASP A 278 -2.50 20.76 -10.42
C ASP A 278 -2.10 22.14 -11.00
N ARG A 279 -1.61 23.06 -10.14
CA ARG A 279 -1.20 24.42 -10.55
C ARG A 279 0.20 24.47 -11.17
N ALA A 280 1.16 23.80 -10.53
CA ALA A 280 2.58 23.90 -10.91
C ALA A 280 3.04 22.78 -11.88
N GLY A 281 2.16 21.80 -12.15
CA GLY A 281 2.46 20.64 -12.98
C GLY A 281 3.00 19.45 -12.17
N LYS A 282 2.48 18.26 -12.51
CA LYS A 282 2.73 17.01 -11.77
C LYS A 282 4.20 16.60 -11.76
N ALA A 283 4.88 16.78 -12.89
CA ALA A 283 6.31 16.43 -13.02
C ALA A 283 7.20 17.31 -12.13
N LEU A 284 6.94 18.62 -12.06
CA LEU A 284 7.71 19.54 -11.24
C LEU A 284 7.55 19.22 -9.74
N VAL A 285 6.29 19.05 -9.29
CA VAL A 285 6.00 18.78 -7.87
C VAL A 285 6.57 17.44 -7.45
N PHE A 286 6.40 16.38 -8.28
CA PHE A 286 7.01 15.08 -8.01
C PHE A 286 8.52 15.19 -7.86
N ARG A 287 9.19 15.86 -8.80
CA ARG A 287 10.66 16.01 -8.79
C ARG A 287 11.15 16.77 -7.56
N ARG A 288 10.47 17.86 -7.16
CA ARG A 288 10.83 18.60 -5.94
C ARG A 288 10.71 17.73 -4.68
N LEU A 289 9.63 16.98 -4.55
CA LEU A 289 9.43 16.08 -3.40
C LEU A 289 10.39 14.87 -3.43
N ALA A 290 10.70 14.34 -4.61
CA ALA A 290 11.68 13.27 -4.77
C ALA A 290 13.10 13.73 -4.41
N LEU A 291 13.46 14.96 -4.76
CA LEU A 291 14.74 15.57 -4.38
C LEU A 291 14.84 15.86 -2.88
N LEU A 292 13.73 16.24 -2.25
CA LEU A 292 13.64 16.51 -0.82
C LEU A 292 13.69 15.24 0.04
N MET A 293 13.22 14.09 -0.49
CA MET A 293 13.04 12.84 0.27
C MET A 293 14.29 12.31 1.01
N PRO A 294 15.52 12.38 0.49
CA PRO A 294 16.70 11.91 1.21
C PRO A 294 16.92 12.62 2.56
N LEU A 295 16.55 13.90 2.67
CA LEU A 295 16.76 14.68 3.90
C LEU A 295 15.95 14.14 5.09
N PRO A 296 14.61 14.00 5.05
CA PRO A 296 13.87 13.44 6.17
C PRO A 296 14.16 11.95 6.40
N LEU A 297 14.56 11.18 5.36
CA LEU A 297 15.01 9.79 5.54
C LEU A 297 16.27 9.74 6.40
N LEU A 298 17.31 10.51 6.07
CA LEU A 298 18.55 10.57 6.85
C LEU A 298 18.31 11.17 8.24
N ALA A 299 17.55 12.26 8.33
CA ALA A 299 17.22 12.88 9.62
C ALA A 299 16.53 11.87 10.56
N MET A 300 15.61 11.04 10.04
CA MET A 300 14.93 10.02 10.83
C MET A 300 15.90 8.94 11.35
N THR A 301 16.81 8.47 10.50
CA THR A 301 17.76 7.40 10.86
C THR A 301 18.93 7.87 11.73
N LEU A 302 19.11 9.17 11.87
CA LEU A 302 20.13 9.82 12.71
C LEU A 302 19.52 10.58 13.91
N SER A 303 18.26 10.33 14.22
CA SER A 303 17.51 11.09 15.24
C SER A 303 17.76 10.63 16.69
N ALA A 304 18.60 9.63 16.92
CA ALA A 304 18.99 9.21 18.27
C ALA A 304 19.58 10.39 19.08
N GLY A 305 19.15 10.57 20.32
CA GLY A 305 19.58 11.66 21.19
C GLY A 305 18.86 13.00 20.99
N LEU A 306 17.98 13.11 19.97
CA LEU A 306 17.13 14.30 19.84
C LEU A 306 15.93 14.22 20.81
N PRO A 307 15.39 15.39 21.24
CA PRO A 307 14.19 15.40 22.05
C PRO A 307 12.98 14.84 21.28
N GLN A 308 12.04 14.23 21.98
CA GLN A 308 10.87 13.55 21.40
C GLN A 308 10.08 14.41 20.41
N TRP A 309 9.86 15.71 20.74
CA TRP A 309 9.14 16.61 19.83
C TRP A 309 9.85 16.79 18.47
N ALA A 310 11.18 16.81 18.46
CA ALA A 310 11.96 16.92 17.22
C ALA A 310 11.82 15.63 16.38
N ILE A 311 11.85 14.47 17.01
CA ILE A 311 11.64 13.18 16.35
C ILE A 311 10.22 13.09 15.75
N LEU A 312 9.20 13.53 16.49
CA LEU A 312 7.82 13.62 16.00
C LEU A 312 7.70 14.56 14.80
N ALA A 313 8.39 15.70 14.82
CA ALA A 313 8.42 16.62 13.69
C ALA A 313 9.12 15.99 12.45
N ILE A 314 10.28 15.36 12.64
CA ILE A 314 11.03 14.69 11.57
C ILE A 314 10.20 13.55 10.95
N SER A 315 9.58 12.71 11.78
CA SER A 315 8.73 11.62 11.29
C SER A 315 7.50 12.14 10.53
N SER A 316 6.89 13.23 11.00
CA SER A 316 5.77 13.87 10.31
C SER A 316 6.17 14.41 8.95
N VAL A 317 7.32 15.09 8.85
CA VAL A 317 7.88 15.57 7.57
C VAL A 317 8.17 14.40 6.64
N LEU A 318 8.77 13.31 7.16
CA LEU A 318 9.02 12.10 6.39
C LEU A 318 7.74 11.52 5.77
N PHE A 319 6.68 11.35 6.58
CA PHE A 319 5.40 10.83 6.08
C PHE A 319 4.73 11.77 5.08
N VAL A 320 4.79 13.08 5.31
CA VAL A 320 4.26 14.10 4.38
C VAL A 320 4.98 14.06 3.04
N VAL A 321 6.31 14.04 3.02
CA VAL A 321 7.08 13.99 1.77
C VAL A 321 6.88 12.64 1.06
N MET A 322 6.89 11.54 1.81
CA MET A 322 6.70 10.20 1.27
C MET A 322 5.31 10.03 0.62
N SER A 323 4.25 10.40 1.32
CA SER A 323 2.88 10.30 0.82
C SER A 323 2.60 11.35 -0.26
N GLY A 324 3.10 12.57 -0.05
CA GLY A 324 2.88 13.69 -0.95
C GLY A 324 3.40 13.45 -2.37
N ARG A 325 4.55 12.79 -2.53
CA ARG A 325 5.09 12.45 -3.86
C ARG A 325 4.31 11.34 -4.57
N MET A 326 3.55 10.50 -3.82
CA MET A 326 2.71 9.46 -4.43
C MET A 326 1.61 10.06 -5.30
N ILE A 327 1.05 11.22 -4.91
CA ILE A 327 -0.05 11.88 -5.64
C ILE A 327 0.37 12.23 -7.08
N PRO A 328 1.38 13.12 -7.31
CA PRO A 328 1.84 13.43 -8.67
C PRO A 328 2.54 12.24 -9.33
N GLY A 329 3.23 11.38 -8.58
CA GLY A 329 3.93 10.20 -9.11
C GLY A 329 2.98 9.22 -9.79
N MET A 330 1.89 8.84 -9.13
CA MET A 330 0.86 7.96 -9.71
C MET A 330 0.17 8.59 -10.92
N ALA A 331 -0.02 9.89 -10.90
CA ALA A 331 -0.58 10.61 -12.05
C ALA A 331 0.36 10.57 -13.27
N LEU A 332 1.68 10.75 -13.07
CA LEU A 332 2.69 10.64 -14.13
C LEU A 332 2.77 9.22 -14.69
N ILE A 333 2.82 8.20 -13.81
CA ILE A 333 2.83 6.79 -14.20
C ILE A 333 1.57 6.47 -15.02
N GLY A 334 0.40 6.90 -14.55
CA GLY A 334 -0.85 6.69 -15.27
C GLY A 334 -0.94 7.42 -16.61
N ALA A 335 -0.33 8.61 -16.75
CA ALA A 335 -0.28 9.37 -17.98
C ALA A 335 0.77 8.85 -18.98
N SER A 336 1.77 8.11 -18.52
CA SER A 336 2.78 7.47 -19.39
C SER A 336 2.27 6.21 -20.07
N ALA A 337 1.15 5.64 -19.61
CA ALA A 337 0.56 4.43 -20.17
C ALA A 337 -0.12 4.70 -21.51
N ASP A 338 0.09 3.79 -22.50
CA ASP A 338 -0.70 3.77 -23.72
C ASP A 338 -2.20 3.70 -23.39
N PRO A 339 -3.05 4.64 -23.87
CA PRO A 339 -4.48 4.66 -23.57
C PRO A 339 -5.19 3.34 -23.88
N ARG A 340 -4.75 2.62 -24.92
CA ARG A 340 -5.33 1.33 -25.34
C ARG A 340 -5.00 0.18 -24.37
N ARG A 341 -3.91 0.30 -23.60
CA ARG A 341 -3.39 -0.75 -22.70
C ARG A 341 -3.32 -0.31 -21.24
N ARG A 342 -3.89 0.86 -20.93
CA ARG A 342 -3.80 1.50 -19.62
C ARG A 342 -4.27 0.58 -18.47
N GLY A 343 -5.31 -0.22 -18.69
CA GLY A 343 -5.81 -1.18 -17.69
C GLY A 343 -4.75 -2.23 -17.33
N SER A 344 -4.22 -2.95 -18.33
CA SER A 344 -3.18 -3.97 -18.13
C SER A 344 -1.89 -3.38 -17.55
N PHE A 345 -1.50 -2.19 -18.00
CA PHE A 345 -0.35 -1.46 -17.45
C PHE A 345 -0.54 -1.14 -15.97
N MET A 346 -1.69 -0.58 -15.56
CA MET A 346 -1.95 -0.21 -14.17
C MET A 346 -2.01 -1.43 -13.24
N THR A 347 -2.56 -2.54 -13.71
CA THR A 347 -2.57 -3.80 -12.97
C THR A 347 -1.15 -4.32 -12.74
N LEU A 348 -0.33 -4.34 -13.80
CA LEU A 348 1.06 -4.75 -13.70
C LEU A 348 1.86 -3.80 -12.80
N ASN A 349 1.61 -2.49 -12.90
CA ASN A 349 2.24 -1.50 -12.02
C ASN A 349 1.90 -1.72 -10.54
N SER A 350 0.67 -2.09 -10.21
CA SER A 350 0.29 -2.42 -8.83
C SER A 350 1.04 -3.64 -8.30
N ALA A 351 1.22 -4.68 -9.13
CA ALA A 351 2.02 -5.85 -8.77
C ALA A 351 3.50 -5.48 -8.57
N VAL A 352 4.06 -4.70 -9.50
CA VAL A 352 5.44 -4.18 -9.41
C VAL A 352 5.65 -3.36 -8.14
N GLN A 353 4.70 -2.50 -7.77
CA GLN A 353 4.76 -1.76 -6.50
C GLN A 353 4.77 -2.69 -5.29
N SER A 354 3.85 -3.65 -5.23
CA SER A 354 3.77 -4.59 -4.10
C SER A 354 5.06 -5.41 -3.95
N LEU A 355 5.61 -5.91 -5.06
CA LEU A 355 6.88 -6.63 -5.06
C LEU A 355 8.04 -5.72 -4.64
N SER A 356 8.06 -4.46 -5.10
CA SER A 356 9.06 -3.47 -4.70
C SER A 356 8.98 -3.12 -3.22
N MET A 357 7.77 -3.00 -2.65
CA MET A 357 7.56 -2.79 -1.21
C MET A 357 8.18 -3.94 -0.41
N GLY A 358 7.91 -5.17 -0.81
CA GLY A 358 8.47 -6.36 -0.16
C GLY A 358 10.00 -6.40 -0.27
N LEU A 359 10.53 -6.18 -1.46
CA LEU A 359 11.97 -6.19 -1.69
C LEU A 359 12.69 -5.10 -0.87
N ALA A 360 12.12 -3.90 -0.82
CA ALA A 360 12.65 -2.78 -0.05
C ALA A 360 12.66 -3.07 1.45
N ALA A 361 11.56 -3.61 1.99
CA ALA A 361 11.47 -3.99 3.39
C ALA A 361 12.46 -5.12 3.72
N TRP A 362 12.55 -6.13 2.88
CA TRP A 362 13.51 -7.22 3.09
C TRP A 362 14.96 -6.74 3.05
N ILE A 363 15.37 -6.00 2.01
CA ILE A 363 16.73 -5.45 1.89
C ILE A 363 17.03 -4.50 3.05
N GLY A 364 16.11 -3.62 3.43
CA GLY A 364 16.26 -2.75 4.58
C GLY A 364 16.59 -3.54 5.84
N GLY A 365 15.86 -4.65 6.09
CA GLY A 365 16.10 -5.52 7.24
C GLY A 365 17.45 -6.23 7.23
N GLN A 366 17.92 -6.64 6.04
CA GLN A 366 19.23 -7.30 5.92
C GLN A 366 20.41 -6.35 6.19
N ILE A 367 20.22 -5.05 5.99
CA ILE A 367 21.25 -4.03 6.26
C ILE A 367 21.38 -3.74 7.76
N LEU A 368 20.26 -3.80 8.49
CA LEU A 368 20.22 -3.46 9.91
C LEU A 368 20.88 -4.56 10.76
N GLY A 369 21.89 -4.15 11.54
CA GLY A 369 22.49 -4.97 12.59
C GLY A 369 22.03 -4.53 13.97
N ARG A 370 22.52 -5.23 15.02
CA ARG A 370 22.44 -4.80 16.42
C ARG A 370 23.83 -4.78 17.02
N ASP A 371 24.10 -3.78 17.86
CA ASP A 371 25.31 -3.74 18.70
C ASP A 371 25.09 -4.53 20.01
N ASP A 372 26.15 -4.64 20.81
CA ASP A 372 26.13 -5.35 22.11
C ASP A 372 25.20 -4.67 23.13
N ALA A 373 24.88 -3.37 22.93
CA ALA A 373 23.91 -2.65 23.75
C ALA A 373 22.45 -2.85 23.29
N GLY A 374 22.25 -3.57 22.18
CA GLY A 374 20.93 -3.84 21.58
C GLY A 374 20.43 -2.73 20.64
N ASN A 375 21.20 -1.67 20.40
CA ASN A 375 20.82 -0.62 19.47
C ASN A 375 20.89 -1.12 18.02
N LEU A 376 20.01 -0.57 17.17
CA LEU A 376 20.07 -0.82 15.73
C LEU A 376 21.22 -0.05 15.10
N THR A 377 22.06 -0.75 14.36
CA THR A 377 23.18 -0.21 13.59
C THR A 377 22.87 -0.14 12.10
N LEU A 378 23.64 0.64 11.35
CA LEU A 378 23.53 0.78 9.89
C LEU A 378 22.15 1.24 9.35
N TYR A 379 21.25 1.75 10.19
CA TYR A 379 19.97 2.25 9.73
C TYR A 379 20.10 3.43 8.75
N TRP A 380 21.11 4.26 8.92
CA TRP A 380 21.47 5.32 7.97
C TRP A 380 21.83 4.79 6.57
N ALA A 381 22.38 3.57 6.47
CA ALA A 381 22.70 2.97 5.18
C ALA A 381 21.42 2.59 4.40
N ALA A 382 20.39 2.09 5.08
CA ALA A 382 19.08 1.88 4.48
C ALA A 382 18.48 3.21 3.98
N ALA A 383 18.66 4.31 4.72
CA ALA A 383 18.23 5.65 4.30
C ALA A 383 19.01 6.16 3.07
N LEU A 384 20.32 5.90 2.98
CA LEU A 384 21.12 6.25 1.79
C LEU A 384 20.63 5.50 0.54
N ILE A 385 20.38 4.20 0.64
CA ILE A 385 19.86 3.40 -0.47
C ILE A 385 18.45 3.90 -0.87
N GLY A 386 17.58 4.16 0.12
CA GLY A 386 16.26 4.75 -0.12
C GLY A 386 16.34 6.14 -0.76
N GLY A 387 17.26 6.97 -0.29
CA GLY A 387 17.56 8.30 -0.83
C GLY A 387 18.04 8.22 -2.28
N GLY A 388 18.97 7.32 -2.57
CA GLY A 388 19.47 7.04 -3.92
C GLY A 388 18.35 6.60 -4.87
N ALA A 389 17.48 5.70 -4.42
CA ALA A 389 16.28 5.31 -5.17
C ALA A 389 15.37 6.51 -5.44
N SER A 390 15.17 7.39 -4.44
CA SER A 390 14.38 8.61 -4.64
C SER A 390 14.99 9.54 -5.69
N LEU A 391 16.30 9.75 -5.67
CA LEU A 391 17.01 10.55 -6.68
C LEU A 391 16.94 9.90 -8.06
N LEU A 392 17.01 8.58 -8.14
CA LEU A 392 16.82 7.88 -9.42
C LEU A 392 15.39 8.08 -9.94
N SER A 393 14.38 8.05 -9.06
CA SER A 393 13.00 8.35 -9.46
C SER A 393 12.82 9.78 -9.98
N PHE A 394 13.55 10.76 -9.41
CA PHE A 394 13.62 12.13 -9.92
C PHE A 394 14.12 12.19 -11.36
N VAL A 395 15.19 11.46 -11.68
CA VAL A 395 15.75 11.40 -13.04
C VAL A 395 14.79 10.69 -14.00
N LEU A 396 14.20 9.56 -13.57
CA LEU A 396 13.27 8.80 -14.39
C LEU A 396 12.01 9.59 -14.73
N ALA A 397 11.50 10.40 -13.80
CA ALA A 397 10.34 11.25 -14.03
C ALA A 397 10.53 12.24 -15.18
N SER A 398 11.77 12.73 -15.39
CA SER A 398 12.08 13.64 -16.52
C SER A 398 12.16 12.93 -17.89
N LYS A 399 12.31 11.61 -17.88
CA LYS A 399 12.46 10.79 -19.10
C LYS A 399 11.16 10.10 -19.55
N LEU A 400 10.06 10.28 -18.80
CA LEU A 400 8.76 9.73 -19.16
C LEU A 400 8.14 10.52 -20.30
N ARG A 401 7.55 9.81 -21.27
CA ARG A 401 6.69 10.40 -22.30
C ARG A 401 5.25 10.31 -21.81
N LEU A 402 4.58 11.47 -21.72
CA LEU A 402 3.19 11.56 -21.25
C LEU A 402 2.24 11.56 -22.46
N HIS A 403 1.24 10.68 -22.43
CA HIS A 403 0.18 10.66 -23.44
C HIS A 403 -0.91 11.64 -23.03
N GLY A 404 -1.13 12.69 -23.84
CA GLY A 404 -2.19 13.67 -23.62
C GLY A 404 -1.74 15.08 -23.20
N GLU A 405 -0.47 15.32 -22.92
CA GLU A 405 0.06 16.69 -22.88
C GLU A 405 0.47 17.09 -24.30
N ALA A 406 -0.25 18.04 -24.91
CA ALA A 406 0.24 18.75 -26.08
C ALA A 406 1.64 19.30 -25.73
N ARG A 407 2.65 19.00 -26.55
CA ARG A 407 3.98 19.59 -26.42
C ARG A 407 3.80 21.11 -26.46
N THR A 408 3.86 21.76 -25.30
CA THR A 408 4.21 23.16 -25.26
C THR A 408 5.71 23.20 -25.59
N THR A 409 5.98 23.44 -26.87
CA THR A 409 7.30 23.80 -27.38
C THR A 409 7.72 25.13 -26.79
#